data_42c09a313e85ef8da58643c12b9ceb4c
#
_entry.id   42c09a313e85ef8da58643c12b9ceb4c
#
_cell.length_a   1.000
_cell.length_b   1.000
_cell.length_c   1.000
_cell.angle_alpha   90.00
_cell.angle_beta   90.00
_cell.angle_gamma   90.00
#
_symmetry.space_group_name_H-M   'P 1'
#
loop_
_entity.id
_entity.type
_entity.pdbx_description
1 polymer ?
#
loop_
_entity_poly.entity_id
_entity_poly.type
_entity_poly.pdbx_seq_one_letter_code
_entity_poly.pdbx_strand_id
1 'polypeptide(L)'
;IPFVVGFIGMLLLGWSSDRLRERRWHFAIPQLTAALALTTWFFLPHSNTLLVIIFSLVVFGTIAYLPSFWALPSEFLTSSAAAFAVGFINCMASFGGFVGPKVIGNLSQETGSFNAGFVFMIACWTIASLLVLFCPRENLPERTLANAKL
;
A
#
# COMPACT_ATOMS: atom_id res chain seq x y z
N ILE A 1 6.91 -18.99 0.87
CA ILE A 1 8.04 -18.05 1.05
C ILE A 1 7.55 -16.61 0.94
N PRO A 2 6.84 -16.15 -0.13
CA PRO A 2 6.45 -14.74 -0.29
C PRO A 2 5.70 -14.15 0.91
N PHE A 3 4.72 -14.86 1.47
CA PHE A 3 3.93 -14.39 2.61
C PHE A 3 4.75 -14.25 3.90
N VAL A 4 5.77 -15.09 4.10
CA VAL A 4 6.68 -14.98 5.25
C VAL A 4 7.49 -13.67 5.15
N VAL A 5 7.98 -13.35 3.95
CA VAL A 5 8.70 -12.10 3.69
C VAL A 5 7.78 -10.89 3.94
N GLY A 6 6.55 -10.94 3.46
CA GLY A 6 5.54 -9.90 3.70
C GLY A 6 5.21 -9.72 5.19
N PHE A 7 5.05 -10.81 5.93
CA PHE A 7 4.77 -10.79 7.37
C PHE A 7 5.92 -10.17 8.17
N ILE A 8 7.16 -10.60 7.90
CA ILE A 8 8.36 -10.02 8.54
C ILE A 8 8.45 -8.53 8.21
N GLY A 9 8.24 -8.18 6.94
CA GLY A 9 8.22 -6.78 6.49
C GLY A 9 7.18 -5.93 7.22
N MET A 10 5.97 -6.47 7.41
CA MET A 10 4.90 -5.80 8.14
C MET A 10 5.29 -5.49 9.59
N LEU A 11 5.91 -6.44 10.29
CA LEU A 11 6.37 -6.24 11.68
C LEU A 11 7.50 -5.20 11.76
N LEU A 12 8.50 -5.31 10.88
CA LEU A 12 9.66 -4.41 10.88
C LEU A 12 9.26 -2.97 10.51
N LEU A 13 8.44 -2.80 9.48
CA LEU A 13 7.99 -1.48 9.06
C LEU A 13 6.98 -0.88 10.02
N GLY A 14 6.11 -1.67 10.64
CA GLY A 14 5.24 -1.22 11.72
C GLY A 14 6.04 -0.67 12.89
N TRP A 15 6.98 -1.44 13.41
CA TRP A 15 7.87 -1.02 14.49
C TRP A 15 8.69 0.23 14.12
N SER A 16 9.28 0.26 12.93
CA SER A 16 10.06 1.40 12.45
C SER A 16 9.21 2.65 12.28
N SER A 17 8.01 2.53 11.71
CA SER A 17 7.07 3.63 11.52
C SER A 17 6.62 4.24 12.85
N ASP A 18 6.37 3.42 13.87
CA ASP A 18 6.01 3.88 15.22
C ASP A 18 7.16 4.62 15.88
N ARG A 19 8.38 4.09 15.75
CA ARG A 19 9.59 4.69 16.35
C ARG A 19 9.97 6.03 15.71
N LEU A 20 9.89 6.12 14.38
CA LEU A 20 10.27 7.31 13.61
C LEU A 20 9.15 8.35 13.50
N ARG A 21 7.91 7.96 13.83
CA ARG A 21 6.68 8.78 13.63
C ARG A 21 6.54 9.26 12.19
N GLU A 22 7.01 8.46 11.22
CA GLU A 22 6.98 8.74 9.79
C GLU A 22 6.12 7.68 9.08
N ARG A 23 4.82 8.00 8.86
CA ARG A 23 3.86 7.08 8.25
C ARG A 23 3.94 7.07 6.73
N ARG A 24 4.19 8.24 6.11
CA ARG A 24 4.10 8.42 4.65
C ARG A 24 5.13 7.61 3.90
N TRP A 25 6.39 7.70 4.33
CA TRP A 25 7.47 6.93 3.70
C TRP A 25 7.33 5.43 3.95
N HIS A 26 6.85 5.04 5.14
CA HIS A 26 6.57 3.64 5.46
C HIS A 26 5.36 3.08 4.71
N PHE A 27 4.49 3.93 4.17
CA PHE A 27 3.47 3.54 3.21
C PHE A 27 4.03 3.49 1.79
N ALA A 28 4.72 4.54 1.32
CA ALA A 28 5.10 4.71 -0.08
C ALA A 28 6.23 3.75 -0.51
N ILE A 29 7.25 3.54 0.34
CA ILE A 29 8.40 2.70 -0.01
C ILE A 29 7.99 1.25 -0.32
N PRO A 30 7.20 0.54 0.51
CA PRO A 30 6.76 -0.82 0.18
C PRO A 30 5.97 -0.89 -1.13
N GLN A 31 5.06 0.05 -1.35
CA GLN A 31 4.24 0.10 -2.56
C GLN A 31 5.09 0.31 -3.82
N LEU A 32 6.06 1.22 -3.75
CA LEU A 32 7.00 1.45 -4.84
C LEU A 32 7.92 0.23 -5.04
N THR A 33 8.29 -0.47 -3.98
CA THR A 33 9.05 -1.72 -4.07
C THR A 33 8.27 -2.79 -4.83
N ALA A 34 6.96 -2.93 -4.56
CA ALA A 34 6.09 -3.85 -5.30
C ALA A 34 6.00 -3.47 -6.79
N ALA A 35 5.80 -2.17 -7.07
CA ALA A 35 5.73 -1.67 -8.45
C ALA A 35 7.04 -1.91 -9.22
N LEU A 36 8.19 -1.61 -8.61
CA LEU A 36 9.50 -1.85 -9.19
C LEU A 36 9.77 -3.35 -9.40
N ALA A 37 9.47 -4.18 -8.39
CA ALA A 37 9.64 -5.62 -8.49
C ALA A 37 8.81 -6.21 -9.64
N LEU A 38 7.55 -5.80 -9.78
CA LEU A 38 6.71 -6.28 -10.87
C LEU A 38 7.17 -5.73 -12.23
N THR A 39 7.77 -4.54 -12.28
CA THR A 39 8.36 -3.99 -13.50
C THR A 39 9.54 -4.83 -14.00
N THR A 40 10.33 -5.45 -13.12
CA THR A 40 11.44 -6.33 -13.54
C THR A 40 10.98 -7.58 -14.28
N TRP A 41 9.70 -7.98 -14.14
CA TRP A 41 9.08 -9.06 -14.92
C TRP A 41 9.25 -8.87 -16.42
N PHE A 42 9.19 -7.63 -16.91
CA PHE A 42 9.25 -7.35 -18.34
C PHE A 42 10.66 -7.42 -18.95
N PHE A 43 11.70 -7.36 -18.11
CA PHE A 43 13.09 -7.21 -18.57
C PHE A 43 13.97 -8.42 -18.26
N LEU A 44 13.57 -9.30 -17.34
CA LEU A 44 14.39 -10.38 -16.85
C LEU A 44 13.91 -11.75 -17.35
N PRO A 45 14.84 -12.70 -17.55
CA PRO A 45 14.47 -14.05 -17.98
C PRO A 45 13.64 -14.76 -16.89
N HIS A 46 12.60 -15.46 -17.32
CA HIS A 46 11.63 -16.11 -16.43
C HIS A 46 12.21 -17.43 -15.85
N SER A 47 12.99 -17.34 -14.78
CA SER A 47 13.42 -18.51 -13.99
C SER A 47 12.54 -18.67 -12.74
N ASN A 48 12.35 -19.91 -12.28
CA ASN A 48 11.54 -20.19 -11.08
C ASN A 48 12.04 -19.45 -9.84
N THR A 49 13.37 -19.33 -9.69
CA THR A 49 13.97 -18.60 -8.57
C THR A 49 13.63 -17.11 -8.63
N LEU A 50 13.75 -16.50 -9.81
CA LEU A 50 13.45 -15.09 -10.02
C LEU A 50 11.96 -14.80 -9.78
N LEU A 51 11.07 -15.70 -10.22
CA LEU A 51 9.65 -15.61 -9.92
C LEU A 51 9.38 -15.54 -8.41
N VAL A 52 9.98 -16.44 -7.63
CA VAL A 52 9.82 -16.44 -6.16
C VAL A 52 10.31 -15.14 -5.55
N ILE A 53 11.42 -14.59 -6.04
CA ILE A 53 11.97 -13.30 -5.56
C ILE A 53 11.02 -12.15 -5.89
N ILE A 54 10.61 -12.02 -7.16
CA ILE A 54 9.69 -10.96 -7.60
C ILE A 54 8.39 -11.00 -6.79
N PHE A 55 7.75 -12.18 -6.71
CA PHE A 55 6.52 -12.32 -5.94
C PHE A 55 6.71 -12.10 -4.45
N SER A 56 7.88 -12.39 -3.88
CA SER A 56 8.18 -12.08 -2.48
C SER A 56 8.24 -10.57 -2.24
N LEU A 57 8.85 -9.81 -3.15
CA LEU A 57 8.90 -8.35 -3.07
C LEU A 57 7.53 -7.72 -3.34
N VAL A 58 6.74 -8.28 -4.24
CA VAL A 58 5.36 -7.84 -4.48
C VAL A 58 4.50 -8.05 -3.23
N VAL A 59 4.54 -9.24 -2.62
CA VAL A 59 3.79 -9.52 -1.37
C VAL A 59 4.30 -8.67 -0.21
N PHE A 60 5.61 -8.47 -0.09
CA PHE A 60 6.17 -7.52 0.86
C PHE A 60 5.54 -6.13 0.68
N GLY A 61 5.56 -5.58 -0.52
CA GLY A 61 5.02 -4.25 -0.80
C GLY A 61 3.52 -4.14 -0.54
N THR A 62 2.75 -5.21 -0.79
CA THR A 62 1.29 -5.23 -0.62
C THR A 62 0.81 -5.48 0.81
N ILE A 63 1.67 -5.94 1.72
CA ILE A 63 1.32 -6.26 3.12
C ILE A 63 2.03 -5.32 4.10
N ALA A 64 3.30 -5.01 3.86
CA ALA A 64 4.14 -4.31 4.83
C ALA A 64 3.73 -2.85 5.11
N TYR A 65 2.98 -2.21 4.23
CA TYR A 65 2.46 -0.86 4.43
C TYR A 65 1.26 -0.78 5.40
N LEU A 66 0.56 -1.89 5.64
CA LEU A 66 -0.71 -1.92 6.38
C LEU A 66 -0.67 -1.25 7.76
N PRO A 67 0.34 -1.52 8.64
CA PRO A 67 0.38 -0.87 9.95
C PRO A 67 0.46 0.65 9.86
N SER A 68 1.29 1.16 8.95
CA SER A 68 1.46 2.60 8.74
C SER A 68 0.19 3.24 8.17
N PHE A 69 -0.50 2.55 7.27
CA PHE A 69 -1.73 3.03 6.65
C PHE A 69 -2.88 3.13 7.65
N TRP A 70 -3.10 2.08 8.47
CA TRP A 70 -4.20 2.07 9.44
C TRP A 70 -3.98 3.00 10.63
N ALA A 71 -2.75 3.43 10.89
CA ALA A 71 -2.46 4.44 11.89
C ALA A 71 -2.81 5.87 11.44
N LEU A 72 -2.81 6.15 10.12
CA LEU A 72 -3.05 7.50 9.58
C LEU A 72 -4.40 8.12 10.00
N PRO A 73 -5.56 7.44 9.88
CA PRO A 73 -6.83 8.06 10.27
C PRO A 73 -6.88 8.50 11.73
N SER A 74 -6.27 7.72 12.63
CA SER A 74 -6.27 8.03 14.06
C SER A 74 -5.29 9.15 14.46
N GLU A 75 -4.34 9.49 13.61
CA GLU A 75 -3.40 10.60 13.85
C GLU A 75 -4.00 11.97 13.46
N PHE A 76 -4.92 12.01 12.49
CA PHE A 76 -5.44 13.26 11.94
C PHE A 76 -6.89 13.55 12.33
N LEU A 77 -7.64 12.55 12.79
CA LEU A 77 -9.07 12.63 13.00
C LEU A 77 -9.44 12.39 14.47
N THR A 78 -10.56 12.98 14.91
CA THR A 78 -11.19 12.62 16.19
C THR A 78 -11.67 11.17 16.15
N SER A 79 -11.85 10.54 17.32
CA SER A 79 -12.23 9.11 17.40
C SER A 79 -13.45 8.75 16.55
N SER A 80 -14.50 9.58 16.55
CA SER A 80 -15.71 9.35 15.75
C SER A 80 -15.45 9.49 14.25
N ALA A 81 -14.67 10.49 13.84
CA ALA A 81 -14.31 10.72 12.46
C ALA A 81 -13.36 9.63 11.94
N ALA A 82 -12.41 9.17 12.78
CA ALA A 82 -11.52 8.07 12.46
C ALA A 82 -12.29 6.76 12.22
N ALA A 83 -13.29 6.44 13.07
CA ALA A 83 -14.13 5.26 12.89
C ALA A 83 -14.88 5.30 11.56
N PHE A 84 -15.47 6.46 11.21
CA PHE A 84 -16.14 6.66 9.92
C PHE A 84 -15.16 6.49 8.75
N ALA A 85 -13.98 7.12 8.83
CA ALA A 85 -12.97 7.04 7.79
C ALA A 85 -12.50 5.59 7.55
N VAL A 86 -12.26 4.83 8.62
CA VAL A 86 -11.91 3.41 8.54
C VAL A 86 -13.01 2.61 7.84
N GLY A 87 -14.28 2.83 8.20
CA GLY A 87 -15.42 2.18 7.55
C GLY A 87 -15.52 2.52 6.07
N PHE A 88 -15.38 3.80 5.73
CA PHE A 88 -15.41 4.27 4.33
C PHE A 88 -14.25 3.68 3.51
N ILE A 89 -13.03 3.70 4.04
CA ILE A 89 -11.85 3.11 3.40
C ILE A 89 -12.07 1.60 3.14
N ASN A 90 -12.59 0.85 4.11
CA ASN A 90 -12.89 -0.58 3.93
C ASN A 90 -13.95 -0.81 2.85
N CYS A 91 -14.98 0.04 2.77
CA CYS A 91 -15.98 -0.03 1.71
C CYS A 91 -15.33 0.17 0.33
N MET A 92 -14.49 1.20 0.18
CA MET A 92 -13.77 1.47 -1.07
C MET A 92 -12.77 0.35 -1.41
N ALA A 93 -12.07 -0.20 -0.41
CA ALA A 93 -11.18 -1.35 -0.60
C ALA A 93 -11.93 -2.59 -1.09
N SER A 94 -13.10 -2.87 -0.53
CA SER A 94 -13.95 -3.98 -0.96
C SER A 94 -14.45 -3.79 -2.41
N PHE A 95 -14.83 -2.56 -2.76
CA PHE A 95 -15.20 -2.22 -4.13
C PHE A 95 -14.00 -2.40 -5.08
N GLY A 96 -12.81 -1.95 -4.70
CA GLY A 96 -11.57 -2.17 -5.45
C GLY A 96 -11.24 -3.66 -5.60
N GLY A 97 -11.47 -4.46 -4.55
CA GLY A 97 -11.31 -5.91 -4.57
C GLY A 97 -12.25 -6.62 -5.54
N PHE A 98 -13.41 -6.05 -5.82
CA PHE A 98 -14.34 -6.55 -6.85
C PHE A 98 -13.96 -6.08 -8.25
N VAL A 99 -13.68 -4.78 -8.41
CA VAL A 99 -13.37 -4.17 -9.71
C VAL A 99 -12.01 -4.60 -10.25
N GLY A 100 -11.00 -4.69 -9.37
CA GLY A 100 -9.61 -4.98 -9.75
C GLY A 100 -9.47 -6.27 -10.56
N PRO A 101 -9.89 -7.43 -10.05
CA PRO A 101 -9.82 -8.69 -10.79
C PRO A 101 -10.60 -8.66 -12.12
N LYS A 102 -11.74 -7.95 -12.16
CA LYS A 102 -12.52 -7.81 -13.39
C LYS A 102 -11.77 -7.00 -14.45
N VAL A 103 -11.15 -5.89 -14.06
CA VAL A 103 -10.33 -5.07 -14.98
C VAL A 103 -9.15 -5.87 -15.49
N ILE A 104 -8.41 -6.56 -14.61
CA ILE A 104 -7.26 -7.40 -14.98
C ILE A 104 -7.71 -8.54 -15.91
N GLY A 105 -8.84 -9.18 -15.62
CA GLY A 105 -9.39 -10.24 -16.44
C GLY A 105 -9.77 -9.78 -17.85
N ASN A 106 -10.46 -8.64 -17.96
CA ASN A 106 -10.83 -8.05 -19.25
C ASN A 106 -9.58 -7.66 -20.06
N LEU A 107 -8.63 -6.97 -19.44
CA LEU A 107 -7.35 -6.61 -20.08
C LEU A 107 -6.59 -7.84 -20.58
N SER A 108 -6.58 -8.92 -19.79
CA SER A 108 -5.94 -10.17 -20.17
C SER A 108 -6.64 -10.86 -21.36
N GLN A 109 -7.97 -10.82 -21.42
CA GLN A 109 -8.74 -11.36 -22.54
C GLN A 109 -8.54 -10.55 -23.82
N GLU A 110 -8.58 -9.23 -23.75
CA GLU A 110 -8.42 -8.35 -24.91
C GLU A 110 -7.00 -8.39 -25.50
N THR A 111 -5.97 -8.49 -24.64
CA THR A 111 -4.57 -8.47 -25.06
C THR A 111 -3.96 -9.86 -25.27
N GLY A 112 -4.66 -10.92 -24.86
CA GLY A 112 -4.14 -12.28 -24.87
C GLY A 112 -2.98 -12.52 -23.90
N SER A 113 -2.71 -11.58 -22.97
CA SER A 113 -1.59 -11.61 -22.04
C SER A 113 -1.91 -10.97 -20.70
N PHE A 114 -1.33 -11.49 -19.61
CA PHE A 114 -1.41 -10.85 -18.29
C PHE A 114 -0.58 -9.57 -18.15
N ASN A 115 0.24 -9.22 -19.14
CA ASN A 115 1.12 -8.07 -19.08
C ASN A 115 0.37 -6.74 -18.89
N ALA A 116 -0.78 -6.57 -19.54
CA ALA A 116 -1.61 -5.38 -19.37
C ALA A 116 -2.17 -5.28 -17.93
N GLY A 117 -2.53 -6.40 -17.31
CA GLY A 117 -2.91 -6.45 -15.91
C GLY A 117 -1.78 -6.06 -14.96
N PHE A 118 -0.55 -6.48 -15.25
CA PHE A 118 0.63 -6.08 -14.46
C PHE A 118 0.91 -4.58 -14.58
N VAL A 119 0.82 -4.01 -15.78
CA VAL A 119 0.96 -2.55 -15.98
C VAL A 119 -0.11 -1.79 -15.17
N PHE A 120 -1.35 -2.28 -15.18
CA PHE A 120 -2.43 -1.69 -14.38
C PHE A 120 -2.10 -1.72 -12.87
N MET A 121 -1.61 -2.85 -12.34
CA MET A 121 -1.21 -2.96 -10.92
C MET A 121 -0.06 -2.01 -10.58
N ILE A 122 0.97 -1.94 -11.42
CA ILE A 122 2.11 -1.02 -11.26
C ILE A 122 1.62 0.42 -11.20
N ALA A 123 0.73 0.81 -12.11
CA ALA A 123 0.14 2.15 -12.13
C ALA A 123 -0.63 2.45 -10.84
N CYS A 124 -1.47 1.53 -10.37
CA CYS A 124 -2.23 1.69 -9.12
C CYS A 124 -1.31 1.89 -7.91
N TRP A 125 -0.28 1.07 -7.73
CA TRP A 125 0.67 1.21 -6.62
C TRP A 125 1.47 2.52 -6.70
N THR A 126 1.90 2.91 -7.89
CA THR A 126 2.63 4.17 -8.10
C THR A 126 1.75 5.37 -7.77
N ILE A 127 0.52 5.40 -8.29
CA ILE A 127 -0.45 6.48 -8.02
C ILE A 127 -0.75 6.55 -6.52
N ALA A 128 -1.03 5.44 -5.86
CA ALA A 128 -1.30 5.39 -4.42
C ALA A 128 -0.13 5.95 -3.61
N SER A 129 1.10 5.58 -3.95
CA SER A 129 2.31 6.08 -3.29
C SER A 129 2.49 7.59 -3.47
N LEU A 130 2.30 8.08 -4.69
CA LEU A 130 2.40 9.51 -5.00
C LEU A 130 1.32 10.31 -4.26
N LEU A 131 0.08 9.85 -4.26
CA LEU A 131 -1.01 10.52 -3.54
C LEU A 131 -0.70 10.70 -2.05
N VAL A 132 -0.15 9.68 -1.38
CA VAL A 132 0.22 9.77 0.04
C VAL A 132 1.42 10.70 0.25
N LEU A 133 2.42 10.68 -0.63
CA LEU A 133 3.59 11.55 -0.53
C LEU A 133 3.25 13.03 -0.75
N PHE A 134 2.36 13.32 -1.70
CA PHE A 134 1.93 14.69 -2.02
C PHE A 134 0.80 15.21 -1.12
N CYS A 135 0.21 14.36 -0.27
CA CYS A 135 -0.80 14.82 0.69
C CYS A 135 -0.17 15.86 1.65
N PRO A 136 -0.75 17.06 1.82
CA PRO A 136 -0.19 18.09 2.70
C PRO A 136 -0.03 17.57 4.14
N ARG A 137 1.06 17.92 4.79
CA ARG A 137 1.26 17.67 6.22
C ARG A 137 0.53 18.79 6.96
N GLU A 138 -0.74 18.58 7.31
CA GLU A 138 -1.40 19.50 8.25
C GLU A 138 -0.72 19.34 9.62
N ASN A 139 -0.01 20.39 10.03
CA ASN A 139 0.38 20.53 11.42
C ASN A 139 -0.92 20.73 12.21
N LEU A 140 -1.32 19.74 13.01
CA LEU A 140 -2.45 19.91 13.94
C LEU A 140 -2.21 21.19 14.74
N PRO A 141 -3.12 22.16 14.74
CA PRO A 141 -2.95 23.36 15.55
C PRO A 141 -2.85 22.93 17.02
N GLU A 142 -1.86 23.47 17.73
CA GLU A 142 -1.56 23.16 19.14
C GLU A 142 -2.77 23.28 20.08
N ARG A 143 -3.82 23.96 19.67
CA ARG A 143 -5.10 24.08 20.38
C ARG A 143 -5.83 22.75 20.59
N THR A 144 -5.65 21.75 19.70
CA THR A 144 -6.33 20.45 19.85
C THR A 144 -5.66 19.63 20.96
N LEU A 145 -4.36 19.79 21.19
CA LEU A 145 -3.62 19.10 22.25
C LEU A 145 -3.90 19.71 23.63
N ALA A 146 -4.22 21.00 23.71
CA ALA A 146 -4.56 21.67 24.97
C ALA A 146 -5.91 21.21 25.51
N ASN A 147 -6.90 20.96 24.64
CA ASN A 147 -8.23 20.52 25.04
C ASN A 147 -8.33 19.01 25.33
N ALA A 148 -7.35 18.21 24.96
CA ALA A 148 -7.30 16.78 25.29
C ALA A 148 -6.69 16.50 26.68
N LYS A 149 -6.23 17.53 27.40
CA LYS A 149 -5.65 17.42 28.76
C LYS A 149 -6.60 17.90 29.87
N LEU A 150 -7.82 18.27 29.52
CA LEU A 150 -8.92 18.58 30.47
C LEU A 150 -9.94 17.46 30.47
#